data_54a47e612f5b5e496c187810b3deb78e
#
_entry.id   54a47e612f5b5e496c187810b3deb78e
#
_cell.length_a   1.000
_cell.length_b   1.000
_cell.length_c   1.000
_cell.angle_alpha   90.00
_cell.angle_beta   90.00
_cell.angle_gamma   90.00
#
_symmetry.space_group_name_H-M   'P 1'
#
loop_
_entity.id
_entity.type
_entity.pdbx_description
1 polymer ?
#
loop_
_entity_poly.entity_id
_entity_poly.type
_entity_poly.pdbx_seq_one_letter_code
_entity_poly.pdbx_strand_id
1 'polypeptide(L)'
;MNFSCERINYKNVENLYAVLGSEGPTFCFLGHTDVVPTGPLDKWTYPPFGGEIHNDHMYGRGAADMKGNICAFIDALKTFLSTEKLNFRIAVLLTSNEEGTPEDGFIDELLEKLKARGEKIDYCLVGEPSSSSKVADTIRIGRRGSLSGKLKIIGKQGHIAYPEKFVNPIFLISDLIKILKEKKWDEGNEHFQPTSFQISNINSGTGAGNICL
;
A
#
# COMPACT_ATOMS: atom_id res chain seq x y z
N MET A 1 10.27 15.88 -23.67
CA MET A 1 11.32 15.23 -22.85
C MET A 1 11.65 13.88 -23.46
N ASN A 2 12.93 13.59 -23.66
CA ASN A 2 13.35 12.35 -24.33
C ASN A 2 13.75 11.28 -23.28
N PHE A 3 12.77 10.73 -22.59
CA PHE A 3 13.02 9.61 -21.70
C PHE A 3 13.31 8.31 -22.48
N SER A 4 14.28 7.54 -22.03
CA SER A 4 14.40 6.13 -22.37
C SER A 4 13.41 5.35 -21.50
N CYS A 5 12.42 4.75 -22.10
CA CYS A 5 11.32 4.07 -21.39
C CYS A 5 11.41 2.56 -21.61
N GLU A 6 11.25 1.80 -20.53
CA GLU A 6 11.23 0.34 -20.53
C GLU A 6 10.04 -0.16 -19.69
N ARG A 7 9.33 -1.17 -20.19
CA ARG A 7 8.35 -1.93 -19.40
C ARG A 7 9.02 -3.15 -18.80
N ILE A 8 8.96 -3.29 -17.49
CA ILE A 8 9.54 -4.41 -16.74
C ILE A 8 8.42 -5.10 -15.99
N ASN A 9 7.73 -6.00 -16.68
CA ASN A 9 6.56 -6.70 -16.12
C ASN A 9 6.97 -7.89 -15.27
N TYR A 10 6.15 -8.19 -14.26
CA TYR A 10 6.26 -9.35 -13.41
C TYR A 10 4.88 -9.92 -13.14
N LYS A 11 4.63 -11.17 -13.52
CA LYS A 11 3.29 -11.78 -13.51
C LYS A 11 2.27 -10.87 -14.22
N ASN A 12 1.24 -10.44 -13.51
CA ASN A 12 0.19 -9.56 -14.01
C ASN A 12 0.46 -8.07 -13.75
N VAL A 13 1.61 -7.75 -13.11
CA VAL A 13 1.96 -6.37 -12.76
C VAL A 13 2.77 -5.74 -13.89
N GLU A 14 2.29 -4.60 -14.36
CA GLU A 14 3.00 -3.78 -15.32
C GLU A 14 3.79 -2.70 -14.61
N ASN A 15 5.08 -2.62 -14.89
CA ASN A 15 5.94 -1.58 -14.35
C ASN A 15 6.59 -0.80 -15.48
N LEU A 16 6.67 0.50 -15.31
CA LEU A 16 7.41 1.41 -16.19
C LEU A 16 8.65 1.91 -15.47
N TYR A 17 9.81 1.75 -16.09
CA TYR A 17 11.04 2.41 -15.72
C TYR A 17 11.46 3.36 -16.84
N ALA A 18 11.48 4.64 -16.56
CA ALA A 18 11.83 5.66 -17.54
C ALA A 18 12.97 6.52 -17.00
N VAL A 19 14.02 6.74 -17.82
CA VAL A 19 15.23 7.45 -17.41
C VAL A 19 15.51 8.61 -18.35
N LEU A 20 15.87 9.75 -17.77
CA LEU A 20 16.38 10.93 -18.47
C LEU A 20 17.75 11.31 -17.89
N GLY A 21 18.70 11.61 -18.77
CA GLY A 21 20.10 11.88 -18.40
C GLY A 21 20.95 10.61 -18.36
N SER A 22 22.27 10.77 -18.43
CA SER A 22 23.23 9.66 -18.52
C SER A 22 24.27 9.66 -17.40
N GLU A 23 24.44 10.78 -16.70
CA GLU A 23 25.55 10.99 -15.77
C GLU A 23 25.04 11.55 -14.42
N GLY A 24 25.86 11.38 -13.38
CA GLY A 24 25.58 11.88 -12.04
C GLY A 24 24.69 10.99 -11.20
N PRO A 25 24.29 11.44 -10.01
CA PRO A 25 23.40 10.70 -9.11
C PRO A 25 22.00 10.56 -9.72
N THR A 26 21.31 9.48 -9.38
CA THR A 26 19.95 9.21 -9.85
C THR A 26 18.92 9.63 -8.80
N PHE A 27 18.07 10.59 -9.17
CA PHE A 27 16.87 10.94 -8.44
C PHE A 27 15.69 10.20 -9.05
N CYS A 28 15.02 9.37 -8.28
CA CYS A 28 13.87 8.57 -8.71
C CYS A 28 12.57 9.14 -8.14
N PHE A 29 11.58 9.35 -8.99
CA PHE A 29 10.20 9.50 -8.61
C PHE A 29 9.52 8.13 -8.68
N LEU A 30 8.94 7.69 -7.57
CA LEU A 30 8.20 6.44 -7.47
C LEU A 30 6.71 6.72 -7.28
N GLY A 31 5.88 6.04 -8.05
CA GLY A 31 4.43 6.11 -7.95
C GLY A 31 3.73 4.87 -8.45
N HIS A 32 2.39 4.84 -8.30
CA HIS A 32 1.54 3.75 -8.79
C HIS A 32 0.40 4.26 -9.68
N THR A 33 -0.10 3.36 -10.53
CA THR A 33 -1.15 3.67 -11.50
C THR A 33 -2.46 2.94 -11.22
N ASP A 34 -2.43 1.91 -10.41
CA ASP A 34 -3.61 1.22 -9.90
C ASP A 34 -4.33 2.05 -8.84
N VAL A 35 -5.50 1.59 -8.45
CA VAL A 35 -6.36 2.27 -7.48
C VAL A 35 -7.19 1.24 -6.71
N VAL A 36 -7.50 1.54 -5.46
CA VAL A 36 -8.45 0.74 -4.66
C VAL A 36 -9.85 0.74 -5.30
N PRO A 37 -10.69 -0.26 -5.02
CA PRO A 37 -12.07 -0.30 -5.47
C PRO A 37 -12.85 0.97 -5.09
N THR A 38 -13.82 1.34 -5.92
CA THR A 38 -14.64 2.56 -5.70
C THR A 38 -15.54 2.47 -4.46
N GLY A 39 -15.88 1.26 -4.03
CA GLY A 39 -16.97 1.06 -3.09
C GLY A 39 -18.35 1.30 -3.76
N PRO A 40 -19.41 1.50 -2.98
CA PRO A 40 -20.76 1.73 -3.50
C PRO A 40 -20.83 3.00 -4.36
N LEU A 41 -21.29 2.87 -5.60
CA LEU A 41 -21.35 3.98 -6.56
C LEU A 41 -22.35 5.08 -6.17
N ASP A 42 -23.38 4.72 -5.43
CA ASP A 42 -24.40 5.64 -4.92
C ASP A 42 -23.88 6.60 -3.83
N LYS A 43 -22.68 6.37 -3.34
CA LYS A 43 -21.99 7.24 -2.36
C LYS A 43 -21.10 8.30 -3.00
N TRP A 44 -20.96 8.27 -4.32
CA TRP A 44 -20.15 9.24 -5.04
C TRP A 44 -21.00 10.44 -5.49
N THR A 45 -20.50 11.65 -5.22
CA THR A 45 -21.11 12.89 -5.71
C THR A 45 -20.95 13.03 -7.23
N TYR A 46 -19.80 12.59 -7.74
CA TYR A 46 -19.47 12.58 -9.17
C TYR A 46 -18.97 11.17 -9.55
N PRO A 47 -19.11 10.74 -10.81
CA PRO A 47 -18.65 9.42 -11.24
C PRO A 47 -17.18 9.19 -10.87
N PRO A 48 -16.83 8.06 -10.21
CA PRO A 48 -15.46 7.83 -9.69
C PRO A 48 -14.37 7.80 -10.75
N PHE A 49 -14.73 7.57 -12.01
CA PHE A 49 -13.79 7.58 -13.14
C PHE A 49 -14.13 8.68 -14.17
N GLY A 50 -14.94 9.67 -13.80
CA GLY A 50 -15.30 10.78 -14.65
C GLY A 50 -14.20 11.82 -14.81
N GLY A 51 -13.40 12.04 -13.78
CA GLY A 51 -12.37 13.09 -13.76
C GLY A 51 -12.96 14.49 -13.85
N GLU A 52 -14.16 14.69 -13.31
CA GLU A 52 -14.87 15.97 -13.39
C GLU A 52 -14.19 17.04 -12.53
N ILE A 53 -14.20 18.28 -13.01
CA ILE A 53 -13.63 19.44 -12.31
C ILE A 53 -14.77 20.36 -11.85
N HIS A 54 -14.83 20.56 -10.52
CA HIS A 54 -15.79 21.46 -9.90
C HIS A 54 -15.10 22.30 -8.84
N ASN A 55 -15.30 23.61 -8.87
CA ASN A 55 -14.70 24.55 -7.92
C ASN A 55 -13.17 24.36 -7.76
N ASP A 56 -12.47 24.24 -8.87
CA ASP A 56 -11.02 24.03 -8.95
C ASP A 56 -10.51 22.70 -8.32
N HIS A 57 -11.41 21.74 -8.08
CA HIS A 57 -11.08 20.42 -7.60
C HIS A 57 -11.43 19.37 -8.65
N MET A 58 -10.49 18.44 -8.89
CA MET A 58 -10.73 17.26 -9.72
C MET A 58 -11.28 16.12 -8.84
N TYR A 59 -12.42 15.58 -9.24
CA TYR A 59 -13.07 14.47 -8.55
C TYR A 59 -12.83 13.16 -9.28
N GLY A 60 -12.34 12.16 -8.56
CA GLY A 60 -12.16 10.83 -9.13
C GLY A 60 -11.31 9.90 -8.27
N ARG A 61 -11.54 8.59 -8.39
CA ARG A 61 -10.71 7.56 -7.78
C ARG A 61 -9.32 7.62 -8.43
N GLY A 62 -8.27 7.72 -7.59
CA GLY A 62 -6.89 7.86 -8.04
C GLY A 62 -6.48 9.30 -8.41
N ALA A 63 -7.37 10.30 -8.29
CA ALA A 63 -6.99 11.69 -8.53
C ALA A 63 -5.99 12.20 -7.48
N ALA A 64 -6.26 11.97 -6.19
CA ALA A 64 -5.36 12.33 -5.10
C ALA A 64 -4.31 11.24 -4.84
N ASP A 65 -4.69 9.97 -4.95
CA ASP A 65 -3.89 8.79 -4.69
C ASP A 65 -3.88 7.89 -5.93
N MET A 66 -2.79 7.96 -6.79
CA MET A 66 -1.81 9.06 -6.70
C MET A 66 -1.51 9.65 -8.09
N LYS A 67 -2.43 9.48 -9.08
CA LYS A 67 -2.21 9.93 -10.47
C LYS A 67 -2.01 11.45 -10.59
N GLY A 68 -2.67 12.24 -9.72
CA GLY A 68 -2.46 13.68 -9.65
C GLY A 68 -1.02 14.04 -9.31
N ASN A 69 -0.42 13.33 -8.37
CA ASN A 69 0.97 13.55 -7.96
C ASN A 69 1.97 13.14 -9.06
N ILE A 70 1.66 12.10 -9.84
CA ILE A 70 2.46 11.75 -11.03
C ILE A 70 2.41 12.89 -12.04
N CYS A 71 1.23 13.42 -12.35
CA CYS A 71 1.06 14.54 -13.28
C CYS A 71 1.78 15.79 -12.77
N ALA A 72 1.66 16.12 -11.49
CA ALA A 72 2.32 17.26 -10.88
C ALA A 72 3.86 17.16 -10.97
N PHE A 73 4.41 15.97 -10.70
CA PHE A 73 5.84 15.72 -10.85
C PHE A 73 6.30 15.91 -12.30
N ILE A 74 5.59 15.36 -13.27
CA ILE A 74 5.94 15.49 -14.70
C ILE A 74 5.86 16.94 -15.17
N ASP A 75 4.87 17.70 -14.72
CA ASP A 75 4.75 19.12 -15.08
C ASP A 75 5.84 19.98 -14.43
N ALA A 76 6.16 19.74 -13.16
CA ALA A 76 7.27 20.37 -12.47
C ALA A 76 8.61 20.07 -13.17
N LEU A 77 8.82 18.81 -13.56
CA LEU A 77 10.02 18.42 -14.31
C LEU A 77 10.11 19.11 -15.69
N LYS A 78 8.99 19.21 -16.41
CA LYS A 78 8.93 19.93 -17.68
C LYS A 78 9.29 21.40 -17.51
N THR A 79 8.78 22.03 -16.46
CA THR A 79 9.10 23.41 -16.11
C THR A 79 10.57 23.57 -15.78
N PHE A 80 11.13 22.70 -14.93
CA PHE A 80 12.55 22.69 -14.58
C PHE A 80 13.44 22.61 -15.83
N LEU A 81 13.16 21.64 -16.71
CA LEU A 81 13.96 21.43 -17.94
C LEU A 81 13.83 22.55 -18.98
N SER A 82 12.85 23.45 -18.83
CA SER A 82 12.74 24.63 -19.71
C SER A 82 13.71 25.76 -19.34
N THR A 83 14.19 25.78 -18.10
CA THR A 83 15.03 26.83 -17.54
C THR A 83 16.42 26.32 -17.11
N GLU A 84 16.52 25.06 -16.75
CA GLU A 84 17.71 24.47 -16.15
C GLU A 84 18.30 23.33 -16.99
N LYS A 85 19.61 23.16 -16.93
CA LYS A 85 20.29 22.01 -17.52
C LYS A 85 20.35 20.87 -16.51
N LEU A 86 20.04 19.69 -16.98
CA LEU A 86 20.13 18.48 -16.18
C LEU A 86 21.62 18.07 -16.01
N ASN A 87 22.06 17.97 -14.76
CA ASN A 87 23.42 17.51 -14.39
C ASN A 87 23.37 16.26 -13.48
N PHE A 88 22.25 15.56 -13.48
CA PHE A 88 21.99 14.32 -12.76
C PHE A 88 21.01 13.46 -13.56
N ARG A 89 20.82 12.22 -13.16
CA ARG A 89 19.82 11.33 -13.79
C ARG A 89 18.46 11.47 -13.08
N ILE A 90 17.40 11.49 -13.86
CA ILE A 90 16.03 11.39 -13.34
C ILE A 90 15.46 10.05 -13.78
N ALA A 91 15.01 9.27 -12.83
CA ALA A 91 14.22 8.07 -13.07
C ALA A 91 12.76 8.30 -12.66
N VAL A 92 11.84 7.79 -13.46
CA VAL A 92 10.41 7.65 -13.10
C VAL A 92 10.09 6.17 -13.08
N LEU A 93 9.67 5.69 -11.94
CA LEU A 93 9.30 4.31 -11.73
C LEU A 93 7.83 4.26 -11.33
N LEU A 94 7.01 3.60 -12.17
CA LEU A 94 5.59 3.45 -11.92
C LEU A 94 5.23 1.97 -11.88
N THR A 95 4.45 1.57 -10.87
CA THR A 95 3.88 0.22 -10.76
C THR A 95 2.36 0.24 -10.95
N SER A 96 1.80 -0.88 -11.37
CA SER A 96 0.35 -1.09 -11.45
C SER A 96 -0.18 -1.99 -10.32
N ASN A 97 0.57 -2.19 -9.24
CA ASN A 97 0.17 -3.02 -8.10
C ASN A 97 0.77 -2.52 -6.78
N GLU A 98 0.44 -1.30 -6.38
CA GLU A 98 0.71 -0.81 -5.02
C GLU A 98 -0.45 -1.14 -4.07
N GLU A 99 -1.67 -0.96 -4.58
CA GLU A 99 -2.93 -1.16 -3.86
C GLU A 99 -3.43 -2.62 -3.90
N GLY A 100 -2.74 -3.48 -4.64
CA GLY A 100 -3.12 -4.87 -4.86
C GLY A 100 -2.63 -5.82 -3.78
N THR A 101 -2.58 -7.11 -4.14
CA THR A 101 -2.19 -8.16 -3.20
C THR A 101 -0.73 -8.59 -3.38
N PRO A 102 -0.07 -9.06 -2.31
CA PRO A 102 1.30 -9.58 -2.38
C PRO A 102 1.48 -10.74 -3.37
N GLU A 103 0.43 -11.53 -3.60
CA GLU A 103 0.47 -12.69 -4.50
C GLU A 103 0.70 -12.28 -5.96
N ASP A 104 0.29 -11.09 -6.33
CA ASP A 104 0.50 -10.55 -7.68
C ASP A 104 1.93 -10.06 -7.92
N GLY A 105 2.72 -9.89 -6.87
CA GLY A 105 4.08 -9.38 -6.87
C GLY A 105 4.14 -7.91 -6.48
N PHE A 106 5.25 -7.51 -5.91
CA PHE A 106 5.52 -6.15 -5.51
C PHE A 106 6.62 -5.51 -6.37
N ILE A 107 6.90 -4.27 -6.07
CA ILE A 107 8.01 -3.51 -6.67
C ILE A 107 9.39 -4.14 -6.38
N ASP A 108 9.50 -5.00 -5.39
CA ASP A 108 10.75 -5.64 -4.99
C ASP A 108 11.40 -6.41 -6.13
N GLU A 109 10.62 -7.17 -6.92
CA GLU A 109 11.15 -7.92 -8.06
C GLU A 109 11.67 -7.00 -9.16
N LEU A 110 11.05 -5.84 -9.32
CA LEU A 110 11.53 -4.82 -10.24
C LEU A 110 12.86 -4.22 -9.74
N LEU A 111 12.94 -3.88 -8.46
CA LEU A 111 14.15 -3.33 -7.85
C LEU A 111 15.32 -4.31 -7.92
N GLU A 112 15.09 -5.60 -7.69
CA GLU A 112 16.13 -6.63 -7.86
C GLU A 112 16.61 -6.75 -9.32
N LYS A 113 15.72 -6.63 -10.31
CA LYS A 113 16.11 -6.60 -11.73
C LYS A 113 16.94 -5.37 -12.07
N LEU A 114 16.56 -4.20 -11.57
CA LEU A 114 17.33 -2.96 -11.77
C LEU A 114 18.71 -3.06 -11.13
N LYS A 115 18.79 -3.54 -9.91
CA LYS A 115 20.03 -3.78 -9.17
C LYS A 115 20.95 -4.76 -9.88
N ALA A 116 20.41 -5.87 -10.40
CA ALA A 116 21.17 -6.87 -11.16
C ALA A 116 21.81 -6.31 -12.44
N ARG A 117 21.25 -5.23 -12.99
CA ARG A 117 21.80 -4.51 -14.16
C ARG A 117 22.78 -3.39 -13.79
N GLY A 118 23.05 -3.22 -12.50
CA GLY A 118 23.91 -2.14 -12.01
C GLY A 118 23.23 -0.78 -11.93
N GLU A 119 21.90 -0.71 -12.06
CA GLU A 119 21.16 0.52 -11.83
C GLU A 119 21.24 0.94 -10.37
N LYS A 120 21.55 2.20 -10.12
CA LYS A 120 21.66 2.78 -8.79
C LYS A 120 20.69 3.94 -8.66
N ILE A 121 19.89 3.91 -7.62
CA ILE A 121 19.01 5.02 -7.20
C ILE A 121 19.63 5.63 -5.95
N ASP A 122 20.05 6.90 -6.04
CA ASP A 122 20.69 7.61 -4.93
C ASP A 122 19.66 8.33 -4.05
N TYR A 123 18.57 8.84 -4.65
CA TYR A 123 17.49 9.52 -3.97
C TYR A 123 16.15 9.03 -4.52
N CYS A 124 15.15 8.91 -3.66
CA CYS A 124 13.82 8.52 -4.07
C CYS A 124 12.75 9.42 -3.43
N LEU A 125 11.88 9.99 -4.27
CA LEU A 125 10.66 10.65 -3.87
C LEU A 125 9.48 9.72 -4.18
N VAL A 126 8.84 9.22 -3.14
CA VAL A 126 7.58 8.48 -3.27
C VAL A 126 6.44 9.50 -3.34
N GLY A 127 5.71 9.50 -4.45
CA GLY A 127 4.72 10.53 -4.76
C GLY A 127 3.38 10.37 -4.04
N GLU A 128 3.33 9.62 -2.94
CA GLU A 128 2.13 9.41 -2.14
C GLU A 128 1.60 10.70 -1.47
N PRO A 129 0.28 10.85 -1.32
CA PRO A 129 -0.30 12.00 -0.65
C PRO A 129 0.05 11.98 0.85
N SER A 130 0.71 13.02 1.33
CA SER A 130 1.14 13.14 2.72
C SER A 130 0.73 14.45 3.40
N SER A 131 0.40 15.46 2.61
CA SER A 131 -0.02 16.77 3.11
C SER A 131 -1.35 16.69 3.87
N SER A 132 -1.49 17.46 4.93
CA SER A 132 -2.70 17.45 5.77
C SER A 132 -3.57 18.71 5.61
N SER A 133 -2.99 19.90 5.58
CA SER A 133 -3.73 21.17 5.49
C SER A 133 -3.27 22.05 4.34
N LYS A 134 -1.99 22.00 3.99
CA LYS A 134 -1.40 22.76 2.89
C LYS A 134 -0.48 21.84 2.09
N VAL A 135 -0.34 22.13 0.82
CA VAL A 135 0.60 21.40 -0.04
C VAL A 135 2.01 21.42 0.56
N ALA A 136 2.63 20.26 0.68
CA ALA A 136 3.97 20.05 1.23
C ALA A 136 4.18 20.46 2.70
N ASP A 137 3.11 20.51 3.49
CA ASP A 137 3.22 20.76 4.95
C ASP A 137 3.70 19.54 5.75
N THR A 138 3.63 18.36 5.15
CA THR A 138 4.02 17.11 5.79
C THR A 138 4.77 16.22 4.80
N ILE A 139 5.99 15.81 5.18
CA ILE A 139 6.80 14.82 4.46
C ILE A 139 7.03 13.62 5.37
N ARG A 140 6.74 12.42 4.87
CA ARG A 140 7.01 11.17 5.59
C ARG A 140 8.42 10.69 5.27
N ILE A 141 9.24 10.49 6.31
CA ILE A 141 10.62 10.00 6.19
C ILE A 141 10.76 8.50 6.51
N GLY A 142 9.65 7.85 6.85
CA GLY A 142 9.58 6.42 7.13
C GLY A 142 8.16 5.97 7.40
N ARG A 143 7.94 4.66 7.41
CA ARG A 143 6.65 4.02 7.70
C ARG A 143 6.82 2.87 8.66
N ARG A 144 5.76 2.57 9.42
CA ARG A 144 5.67 1.32 10.19
C ARG A 144 5.40 0.16 9.24
N GLY A 145 5.94 -1.01 9.56
CA GLY A 145 5.53 -2.25 8.92
C GLY A 145 4.14 -2.69 9.40
N SER A 146 3.48 -3.55 8.64
CA SER A 146 2.30 -4.30 9.06
C SER A 146 2.48 -5.78 8.76
N LEU A 147 1.94 -6.63 9.63
CA LEU A 147 1.91 -8.07 9.45
C LEU A 147 0.52 -8.56 9.76
N SER A 148 -0.08 -9.24 8.80
CA SER A 148 -1.40 -9.86 8.97
C SER A 148 -1.28 -11.37 9.02
N GLY A 149 -2.12 -12.00 9.82
CA GLY A 149 -2.16 -13.45 9.94
C GLY A 149 -3.58 -13.96 10.12
N LYS A 150 -3.81 -15.21 9.71
CA LYS A 150 -5.04 -15.93 9.94
C LYS A 150 -4.79 -17.05 10.93
N LEU A 151 -5.46 -16.98 12.09
CA LEU A 151 -5.43 -18.01 13.10
C LEU A 151 -6.68 -18.87 12.98
N LYS A 152 -6.50 -20.20 12.92
CA LYS A 152 -7.58 -21.18 12.96
C LYS A 152 -7.45 -22.02 14.22
N ILE A 153 -8.48 -22.01 15.07
CA ILE A 153 -8.58 -22.87 16.25
C ILE A 153 -9.50 -24.04 15.87
N ILE A 154 -9.00 -25.26 16.07
CA ILE A 154 -9.75 -26.48 15.77
C ILE A 154 -10.20 -27.09 17.10
N GLY A 155 -11.53 -27.15 17.29
CA GLY A 155 -12.16 -27.81 18.40
C GLY A 155 -12.56 -29.26 18.08
N LYS A 156 -13.44 -29.80 18.92
CA LYS A 156 -14.10 -31.08 18.69
C LYS A 156 -15.60 -30.86 18.78
N GLN A 157 -16.31 -31.18 17.71
CA GLN A 157 -17.77 -31.02 17.66
C GLN A 157 -18.49 -31.91 18.69
N GLY A 158 -19.56 -31.36 19.26
CA GLY A 158 -20.44 -32.11 20.14
C GLY A 158 -21.70 -31.33 20.53
N HIS A 159 -22.64 -32.04 21.15
CA HIS A 159 -23.88 -31.45 21.67
C HIS A 159 -23.58 -30.73 22.99
N ILE A 160 -24.04 -29.48 23.15
CA ILE A 160 -23.74 -28.63 24.30
C ILE A 160 -24.20 -29.24 25.67
N ALA A 161 -25.19 -30.14 25.66
CA ALA A 161 -25.62 -30.83 26.88
C ALA A 161 -24.59 -31.84 27.42
N TYR A 162 -23.55 -32.17 26.65
CA TYR A 162 -22.52 -33.14 27.05
C TYR A 162 -21.10 -32.50 26.94
N PRO A 163 -20.78 -31.54 27.82
CA PRO A 163 -19.57 -30.74 27.72
C PRO A 163 -18.28 -31.54 27.76
N GLU A 164 -18.31 -32.74 28.37
CA GLU A 164 -17.17 -33.64 28.47
C GLU A 164 -16.82 -34.36 27.13
N LYS A 165 -17.71 -34.29 26.14
CA LYS A 165 -17.55 -35.00 24.86
C LYS A 165 -17.02 -34.13 23.70
N PHE A 166 -16.94 -32.83 23.91
CA PHE A 166 -16.48 -31.88 22.88
C PHE A 166 -15.43 -30.93 23.40
N VAL A 167 -14.83 -30.15 22.48
CA VAL A 167 -13.89 -29.06 22.79
C VAL A 167 -14.37 -27.79 22.10
N ASN A 168 -14.81 -26.81 22.90
CA ASN A 168 -15.33 -25.56 22.38
C ASN A 168 -14.18 -24.63 21.96
N PRO A 169 -14.00 -24.36 20.65
CA PRO A 169 -12.95 -23.49 20.18
C PRO A 169 -13.15 -22.02 20.57
N ILE A 170 -14.39 -21.61 20.88
CA ILE A 170 -14.69 -20.25 21.35
C ILE A 170 -14.07 -20.00 22.73
N PHE A 171 -14.07 -20.99 23.62
CA PHE A 171 -13.43 -20.86 24.92
C PHE A 171 -11.91 -20.86 24.79
N LEU A 172 -11.37 -21.70 23.91
CA LEU A 172 -9.92 -21.70 23.64
C LEU A 172 -9.42 -20.36 23.11
N ILE A 173 -10.16 -19.74 22.17
CA ILE A 173 -9.73 -18.45 21.61
C ILE A 173 -9.87 -17.31 22.62
N SER A 174 -10.81 -17.37 23.56
CA SER A 174 -11.01 -16.30 24.55
C SER A 174 -9.77 -16.08 25.42
N ASP A 175 -9.14 -17.16 25.87
CA ASP A 175 -7.91 -17.08 26.67
C ASP A 175 -6.73 -16.55 25.86
N LEU A 176 -6.63 -17.00 24.60
CA LEU A 176 -5.59 -16.53 23.70
C LEU A 176 -5.75 -15.03 23.36
N ILE A 177 -6.99 -14.57 23.14
CA ILE A 177 -7.28 -13.14 22.90
C ILE A 177 -6.80 -12.30 24.09
N LYS A 178 -7.04 -12.74 25.31
CA LYS A 178 -6.57 -12.05 26.51
C LYS A 178 -5.05 -11.93 26.54
N ILE A 179 -4.34 -13.03 26.32
CA ILE A 179 -2.87 -13.07 26.30
C ILE A 179 -2.33 -12.11 25.21
N LEU A 180 -2.87 -12.17 24.00
CA LEU A 180 -2.43 -11.35 22.87
C LEU A 180 -2.70 -9.87 23.08
N LYS A 181 -3.85 -9.52 23.69
CA LYS A 181 -4.23 -8.15 24.02
C LYS A 181 -3.31 -7.52 25.07
N GLU A 182 -2.91 -8.30 26.07
CA GLU A 182 -2.09 -7.84 27.19
C GLU A 182 -0.57 -7.87 26.86
N LYS A 183 -0.20 -8.55 25.77
CA LYS A 183 1.20 -8.67 25.37
C LYS A 183 1.76 -7.32 24.92
N LYS A 184 2.82 -6.88 25.55
CA LYS A 184 3.66 -5.79 25.07
C LYS A 184 4.64 -6.35 24.04
N TRP A 185 4.56 -5.83 22.81
CA TRP A 185 5.35 -6.32 21.68
C TRP A 185 6.74 -5.67 21.59
N ASP A 186 6.77 -4.34 21.81
CA ASP A 186 7.98 -3.52 21.87
C ASP A 186 7.69 -2.19 22.60
N GLU A 187 8.71 -1.33 22.70
CA GLU A 187 8.59 -0.01 23.31
C GLU A 187 8.34 1.12 22.29
N GLY A 188 8.37 0.82 21.00
CA GLY A 188 8.43 1.86 19.97
C GLY A 188 9.80 2.54 19.94
N ASN A 189 9.85 3.73 19.34
CA ASN A 189 11.04 4.57 19.30
C ASN A 189 10.64 6.06 19.18
N GLU A 190 11.62 6.95 19.04
CA GLU A 190 11.38 8.41 18.92
C GLU A 190 10.48 8.82 17.73
N HIS A 191 10.37 7.97 16.69
CA HIS A 191 9.59 8.25 15.49
C HIS A 191 8.26 7.48 15.43
N PHE A 192 8.16 6.33 16.11
CA PHE A 192 7.02 5.43 16.01
C PHE A 192 6.54 4.94 17.38
N GLN A 193 5.23 4.88 17.52
CA GLN A 193 4.59 4.27 18.67
C GLN A 193 4.89 2.76 18.74
N PRO A 194 4.76 2.12 19.92
CA PRO A 194 4.86 0.68 20.05
C PRO A 194 3.97 -0.08 19.08
N THR A 195 4.39 -1.28 18.69
CA THR A 195 3.60 -2.19 17.88
C THR A 195 2.26 -2.48 18.54
N SER A 196 1.16 -2.31 17.81
CA SER A 196 -0.17 -2.63 18.25
C SER A 196 -0.66 -3.93 17.61
N PHE A 197 -1.29 -4.79 18.40
CA PHE A 197 -1.98 -5.98 17.91
C PHE A 197 -3.48 -5.72 17.84
N GLN A 198 -4.11 -6.06 16.71
CA GLN A 198 -5.53 -5.90 16.50
C GLN A 198 -6.14 -7.15 15.87
N ILE A 199 -7.38 -7.47 16.23
CA ILE A 199 -8.17 -8.52 15.60
C ILE A 199 -9.25 -7.83 14.76
N SER A 200 -9.10 -7.91 13.44
CA SER A 200 -10.04 -7.28 12.51
C SER A 200 -11.31 -8.10 12.26
N ASN A 201 -11.19 -9.42 12.34
CA ASN A 201 -12.33 -10.33 12.12
C ASN A 201 -12.24 -11.54 13.04
N ILE A 202 -13.41 -12.03 13.45
CA ILE A 202 -13.58 -13.31 14.15
C ILE A 202 -14.85 -13.98 13.64
N ASN A 203 -14.73 -15.25 13.27
CA ASN A 203 -15.87 -16.06 12.83
C ASN A 203 -15.86 -17.40 13.54
N SER A 204 -16.99 -17.81 14.07
CA SER A 204 -17.15 -19.09 14.78
C SER A 204 -18.59 -19.56 14.74
N GLY A 205 -18.78 -20.86 14.99
CA GLY A 205 -20.10 -21.49 15.09
C GLY A 205 -20.71 -21.85 13.73
N THR A 206 -21.83 -22.61 13.78
CA THR A 206 -22.62 -23.05 12.63
C THR A 206 -23.96 -22.34 12.52
N GLY A 207 -24.33 -21.52 13.51
CA GLY A 207 -25.66 -20.96 13.67
C GLY A 207 -26.65 -21.91 14.41
N ALA A 208 -26.27 -23.15 14.69
CA ALA A 208 -27.11 -24.07 15.50
C ALA A 208 -26.95 -23.83 16.99
N GLY A 209 -28.04 -23.68 17.71
CA GLY A 209 -28.01 -23.33 19.15
C GLY A 209 -27.62 -24.47 20.09
N ASN A 210 -27.56 -25.71 19.60
CA ASN A 210 -27.33 -26.91 20.42
C ASN A 210 -26.07 -27.70 20.05
N ILE A 211 -25.26 -27.16 19.15
CA ILE A 211 -24.01 -27.81 18.67
C ILE A 211 -22.84 -26.83 18.82
N CYS A 212 -21.77 -27.32 19.40
CA CYS A 212 -20.46 -26.66 19.38
C CYS A 212 -19.55 -27.28 18.31
N LEU A 213 -18.84 -26.46 17.55
CA LEU A 213 -17.85 -26.87 16.56
C LEU A 213 -16.44 -26.69 17.08
#